data_34283feb301d2a2cd756852f0f83aac2
#
_entry.id   34283feb301d2a2cd756852f0f83aac2
#
_cell.length_a   1.000
_cell.length_b   1.000
_cell.length_c   1.000
_cell.angle_alpha   90.00
_cell.angle_beta   90.00
_cell.angle_gamma   90.00
#
_symmetry.space_group_name_H-M   'P 1'
#
loop_
_entity.id
_entity.type
_entity.pdbx_description
1 polymer ?
#
loop_
_entity_poly.entity_id
_entity_poly.type
_entity_poly.pdbx_seq_one_letter_code
_entity_poly.pdbx_strand_id
1 'polypeptide(L)'
;MRGTQRYRVALADTVAMTFRVVLEHDPVTGDYSAVCPELPGCASAGETEEEARANIREAIELYLEPADLELPENAKLVEVTVG
;
A
#
# COMPACT_ATOMS: atom_id res chain seq x y z
N MET A 1 18.84 23.17 18.88
CA MET A 1 19.27 22.22 17.89
C MET A 1 18.33 22.12 16.71
N ARG A 2 18.87 22.20 15.56
CA ARG A 2 18.10 22.12 14.34
C ARG A 2 18.26 20.76 13.71
N GLY A 3 17.35 20.37 12.84
CA GLY A 3 17.48 19.12 12.21
C GLY A 3 16.19 18.66 11.57
N THR A 4 16.01 17.37 11.51
CA THR A 4 14.86 16.77 10.89
C THR A 4 13.77 16.55 11.93
N GLN A 5 12.56 16.85 11.55
CA GLN A 5 11.40 16.54 12.38
C GLN A 5 10.78 15.26 11.88
N ARG A 6 10.22 14.51 12.79
CA ARG A 6 9.56 13.26 12.45
C ARG A 6 8.08 13.34 12.73
N TYR A 7 7.32 12.88 11.76
CA TYR A 7 5.88 12.79 11.89
C TYR A 7 5.45 11.37 11.56
N ARG A 8 4.63 10.82 12.41
CA ARG A 8 4.08 9.49 12.15
C ARG A 8 2.78 9.64 11.41
N VAL A 9 2.75 9.09 10.20
CA VAL A 9 1.55 9.11 9.37
C VAL A 9 0.83 7.80 9.58
N ALA A 10 -0.40 7.88 10.05
CA ALA A 10 -1.21 6.70 10.27
C ALA A 10 -2.52 6.86 9.54
N LEU A 11 -3.02 5.76 9.00
CA LEU A 11 -4.35 5.74 8.44
C LEU A 11 -5.35 5.58 9.56
N ALA A 12 -6.62 5.77 9.24
CA ALA A 12 -7.67 5.66 10.23
C ALA A 12 -7.56 4.35 11.00
N ASP A 13 -7.76 4.44 12.30
CA ASP A 13 -7.58 3.31 13.17
C ASP A 13 -8.59 2.21 12.93
N THR A 14 -8.12 1.00 12.98
CA THR A 14 -8.89 -0.22 13.23
C THR A 14 -10.15 -0.44 12.42
N VAL A 15 -10.44 0.34 11.43
CA VAL A 15 -11.60 0.10 10.57
C VAL A 15 -11.21 -0.93 9.53
N ALA A 16 -11.98 -2.00 9.45
CA ALA A 16 -11.77 -2.98 8.40
C ALA A 16 -12.04 -2.32 7.05
N MET A 17 -11.11 -2.47 6.14
CA MET A 17 -11.23 -1.90 4.81
C MET A 17 -11.26 -3.01 3.77
N THR A 18 -12.05 -2.79 2.73
CA THR A 18 -12.16 -3.73 1.64
C THR A 18 -11.59 -3.10 0.39
N PHE A 19 -10.70 -3.82 -0.26
CA PHE A 19 -10.08 -3.37 -1.51
C PHE A 19 -10.43 -4.33 -2.62
N ARG A 20 -10.60 -3.79 -3.81
CA ARG A 20 -10.81 -4.61 -5.00
C ARG A 20 -9.46 -4.98 -5.57
N VAL A 21 -9.35 -6.22 -5.96
CA VAL A 21 -8.12 -6.77 -6.52
C VAL A 21 -8.43 -7.39 -7.87
N VAL A 22 -7.59 -7.10 -8.85
CA VAL A 22 -7.69 -7.75 -10.15
C VAL A 22 -6.73 -8.93 -10.16
N LEU A 23 -7.27 -10.11 -10.34
CA LEU A 23 -6.49 -11.33 -10.48
C LEU A 23 -6.41 -11.69 -11.96
N GLU A 24 -5.23 -12.01 -12.42
CA GLU A 24 -5.03 -12.40 -13.81
C GLU A 24 -4.24 -13.69 -13.85
N HIS A 25 -4.72 -14.63 -14.65
CA HIS A 25 -4.08 -15.92 -14.83
C HIS A 25 -3.25 -15.88 -16.10
N ASP A 26 -1.98 -16.24 -16.01
CA ASP A 26 -1.11 -16.36 -17.18
C ASP A 26 -1.22 -17.78 -17.71
N PRO A 27 -1.80 -17.98 -18.88
CA PRO A 27 -1.99 -19.33 -19.41
C PRO A 27 -0.69 -20.00 -19.85
N VAL A 28 0.38 -19.23 -20.01
CA VAL A 28 1.67 -19.78 -20.41
C VAL A 28 2.42 -20.34 -19.22
N THR A 29 2.54 -19.55 -18.15
CA THR A 29 3.26 -19.97 -16.96
C THR A 29 2.38 -20.69 -15.95
N GLY A 30 1.08 -20.43 -16.00
CA GLY A 30 0.14 -20.95 -15.02
C GLY A 30 0.07 -20.11 -13.75
N ASP A 31 0.88 -19.06 -13.68
CA ASP A 31 0.91 -18.21 -12.50
C ASP A 31 -0.22 -17.19 -12.50
N TYR A 32 -0.45 -16.62 -11.32
CA TYR A 32 -1.46 -15.58 -11.14
C TYR A 32 -0.78 -14.29 -10.72
N SER A 33 -1.28 -13.19 -11.23
CA SER A 33 -0.90 -11.86 -10.76
C SER A 33 -2.07 -11.23 -10.05
N ALA A 34 -1.77 -10.32 -9.14
CA ALA A 34 -2.78 -9.60 -8.38
C ALA A 34 -2.39 -8.14 -8.33
N VAL A 35 -3.35 -7.26 -8.61
CA VAL A 35 -3.13 -5.82 -8.57
C VAL A 35 -4.27 -5.18 -7.80
N CYS A 36 -3.94 -4.23 -6.95
CA CYS A 36 -4.94 -3.42 -6.27
C CYS A 36 -4.98 -2.05 -6.95
N PRO A 37 -5.95 -1.81 -7.85
CA PRO A 37 -5.99 -0.54 -8.59
C PRO A 37 -6.17 0.68 -7.70
N GLU A 38 -6.75 0.49 -6.54
CA GLU A 38 -7.00 1.59 -5.60
C GLU A 38 -5.73 2.07 -4.91
N LEU A 39 -4.68 1.26 -4.94
CA LEU A 39 -3.39 1.58 -4.32
C LEU A 39 -2.30 1.50 -5.39
N PRO A 40 -1.92 2.64 -5.98
CA PRO A 40 -0.95 2.65 -7.07
C PRO A 40 0.35 1.93 -6.72
N GLY A 41 0.75 1.02 -7.59
CA GLY A 41 1.98 0.25 -7.39
C GLY A 41 1.83 -0.97 -6.49
N CYS A 42 0.65 -1.20 -5.93
CA CYS A 42 0.43 -2.34 -5.07
C CYS A 42 0.06 -3.56 -5.91
N ALA A 43 0.99 -4.49 -6.03
CA ALA A 43 0.81 -5.69 -6.84
C ALA A 43 1.56 -6.86 -6.22
N SER A 44 1.12 -8.05 -6.56
CA SER A 44 1.76 -9.27 -6.10
C SER A 44 1.47 -10.41 -7.08
N ALA A 45 1.92 -11.60 -6.76
CA ALA A 45 1.76 -12.76 -7.63
C ALA A 45 1.78 -14.04 -6.81
N GLY A 46 1.40 -15.13 -7.44
CA GLY A 46 1.47 -16.45 -6.82
C GLY A 46 1.31 -17.54 -7.85
N GLU A 47 1.67 -18.75 -7.49
CA GLU A 47 1.54 -19.89 -8.39
C GLU A 47 0.10 -20.37 -8.47
N THR A 48 -0.72 -20.03 -7.48
CA THR A 48 -2.14 -20.34 -7.47
C THR A 48 -2.91 -19.07 -7.18
N GLU A 49 -4.21 -19.09 -7.48
CA GLU A 49 -5.05 -17.94 -7.15
C GLU A 49 -5.03 -17.66 -5.66
N GLU A 50 -5.13 -18.73 -4.86
CA GLU A 50 -5.13 -18.61 -3.42
C GLU A 50 -3.86 -17.95 -2.89
N GLU A 51 -2.72 -18.35 -3.43
CA GLU A 51 -1.43 -17.76 -3.06
C GLU A 51 -1.34 -16.31 -3.47
N ALA A 52 -1.77 -15.98 -4.69
CA ALA A 52 -1.77 -14.61 -5.17
C ALA A 52 -2.66 -13.72 -4.29
N ARG A 53 -3.81 -14.25 -3.86
CA ARG A 53 -4.71 -13.51 -2.97
C ARG A 53 -4.07 -13.25 -1.61
N ALA A 54 -3.42 -14.26 -1.05
CA ALA A 54 -2.74 -14.11 0.23
C ALA A 54 -1.60 -13.11 0.11
N ASN A 55 -0.86 -13.16 -0.98
CA ASN A 55 0.28 -12.27 -1.18
C ASN A 55 -0.15 -10.83 -1.42
N ILE A 56 -1.23 -10.60 -2.17
CA ILE A 56 -1.69 -9.22 -2.37
C ILE A 56 -2.27 -8.64 -1.08
N ARG A 57 -2.88 -9.49 -0.26
CA ARG A 57 -3.37 -9.03 1.03
C ARG A 57 -2.21 -8.51 1.88
N GLU A 58 -1.11 -9.25 1.92
CA GLU A 58 0.07 -8.84 2.65
C GLU A 58 0.65 -7.55 2.07
N ALA A 59 0.68 -7.44 0.74
CA ALA A 59 1.17 -6.24 0.08
C ALA A 59 0.32 -5.02 0.43
N ILE A 60 -1.00 -5.20 0.50
CA ILE A 60 -1.90 -4.12 0.90
C ILE A 60 -1.63 -3.72 2.34
N GLU A 61 -1.47 -4.69 3.22
CA GLU A 61 -1.19 -4.41 4.63
C GLU A 61 0.10 -3.60 4.78
N LEU A 62 1.14 -3.96 4.04
CA LEU A 62 2.39 -3.23 4.04
C LEU A 62 2.23 -1.83 3.45
N TYR A 63 1.45 -1.71 2.40
CA TYR A 63 1.19 -0.43 1.76
C TYR A 63 0.52 0.56 2.72
N LEU A 64 -0.35 0.03 3.57
CA LEU A 64 -1.14 0.84 4.51
C LEU A 64 -0.46 1.04 5.86
N GLU A 65 0.72 0.50 6.06
CA GLU A 65 1.43 0.68 7.33
C GLU A 65 1.72 2.15 7.58
N PRO A 66 1.61 2.57 8.84
CA PRO A 66 2.01 3.93 9.21
C PRO A 66 3.49 4.12 8.91
N ALA A 67 3.84 5.31 8.47
CA ALA A 67 5.22 5.63 8.17
C ALA A 67 5.65 6.87 8.93
N ASP A 68 6.91 6.91 9.30
CA ASP A 68 7.51 8.10 9.88
C ASP A 68 8.01 8.98 8.74
N LEU A 69 7.65 10.23 8.78
CA LEU A 69 8.14 11.20 7.81
C LEU A 69 9.23 12.04 8.43
N GLU A 70 10.33 12.17 7.70
CA GLU A 70 11.41 13.04 8.11
C GLU A 70 11.39 14.29 7.25
N LEU A 71 11.29 15.43 7.90
CA LEU A 71 11.22 16.70 7.20
C LEU A 71 12.48 17.52 7.42
N PRO A 72 13.02 18.14 6.37
CA PRO A 72 14.10 19.09 6.55
C PRO A 72 13.67 20.22 7.48
N GLU A 73 14.66 20.91 8.03
CA GLU A 73 14.43 21.97 9.00
C GLU A 73 13.46 23.03 8.53
N ASN A 74 13.54 23.38 7.27
CA ASN A 74 12.68 24.44 6.72
C ASN A 74 11.48 23.94 5.94
N ALA A 75 11.15 22.66 6.11
CA ALA A 75 9.98 22.10 5.47
C ALA A 75 8.80 22.13 6.42
N LYS A 76 7.63 22.03 5.85
CA LYS A 76 6.39 22.09 6.60
C LYS A 76 5.40 21.07 6.05
N LEU A 77 4.80 20.32 6.94
CA LEU A 77 3.77 19.37 6.56
C LEU A 77 2.42 20.09 6.52
N VAL A 78 1.78 20.08 5.38
CA VAL A 78 0.47 20.70 5.23
C VAL A 78 -0.50 19.72 4.62
N GLU A 79 -1.77 19.93 4.87
CA GLU A 79 -2.83 19.13 4.27
C GLU A 79 -3.50 19.98 3.21
N VAL A 80 -3.76 19.36 2.07
CA VAL A 80 -4.44 20.00 0.97
C VAL A 80 -5.63 19.13 0.57
N THR A 81 -6.79 19.74 0.56
CA THR A 81 -8.02 19.05 0.19
C THR A 81 -8.39 19.42 -1.23
N VAL A 82 -8.68 18.41 -2.03
CA VAL A 82 -9.17 18.59 -3.39
C VAL A 82 -10.52 17.90 -3.52
N GLY A 83 -11.37 18.47 -4.34
CA GLY A 83 -12.66 17.82 -4.47
C GLY A 83 -13.64 18.52 -5.33
#